data_f1d6d37d94032d9b5bb6aeeab40ded97
#
_entry.id   f1d6d37d94032d9b5bb6aeeab40ded97
#
_cell.length_a   1.000
_cell.length_b   1.000
_cell.length_c   1.000
_cell.angle_alpha   90.00
_cell.angle_beta   90.00
_cell.angle_gamma   90.00
#
_symmetry.space_group_name_H-M   'P 1'
#
loop_
_entity.id
_entity.type
_entity.pdbx_description
1 polymer ?
#
loop_
_entity_poly.entity_id
_entity_poly.type
_entity_poly.pdbx_seq_one_letter_code
_entity_poly.pdbx_strand_id
1 'polypeptide(L)'
;MESTWNGFKREDFLFNGFKCILVSPEHPLPGNPFVWRAEFFDAFAQCDLEMVRRGYYLTYINLSDKYGCPWAIERMKEYYDYLAGERGLGLTPLIFGFSRGGLYTTNFALTYPDCVGKIYLDAPVLSVLSWPGGKGSGIGAPREWQECLECFGRTEQDISDCKEAFPVRRGAELARLDIPVALVAGGADDVVPYNENGFIFADAFTRAGGRIFIRIKPTCGHHPHSLEDVTELCDFLCR
;
A
#
# COMPACT_ATOMS: atom_id res chain seq x y z
N MET A 1 22.29 -8.10 7.68
CA MET A 1 23.11 -8.88 6.70
C MET A 1 23.06 -8.13 5.39
N GLU A 2 24.19 -7.95 4.73
CA GLU A 2 24.23 -7.32 3.40
C GLU A 2 24.11 -8.37 2.32
N SER A 3 23.30 -8.11 1.32
CA SER A 3 23.03 -8.97 0.16
C SER A 3 22.72 -8.09 -1.06
N THR A 4 22.23 -8.65 -2.13
CA THR A 4 21.77 -7.89 -3.30
C THR A 4 20.33 -8.23 -3.64
N TRP A 5 19.59 -7.24 -4.15
CA TRP A 5 18.25 -7.40 -4.73
C TRP A 5 18.26 -6.79 -6.14
N ASN A 6 18.07 -7.62 -7.15
CA ASN A 6 18.12 -7.21 -8.57
C ASN A 6 19.38 -6.38 -8.92
N GLY A 7 20.54 -6.71 -8.30
CA GLY A 7 21.81 -6.01 -8.49
C GLY A 7 22.05 -4.81 -7.57
N PHE A 8 21.06 -4.34 -6.83
CA PHE A 8 21.17 -3.24 -5.88
C PHE A 8 21.56 -3.75 -4.49
N LYS A 9 22.28 -2.91 -3.71
CA LYS A 9 22.64 -3.21 -2.32
C LYS A 9 21.37 -3.38 -1.49
N ARG A 10 21.27 -4.51 -0.77
CA ARG A 10 20.18 -4.82 0.15
C ARG A 10 20.74 -5.06 1.55
N GLU A 11 20.09 -4.48 2.52
CA GLU A 11 20.33 -4.69 3.94
C GLU A 11 19.09 -5.33 4.57
N ASP A 12 19.26 -6.48 5.24
CA ASP A 12 18.25 -7.11 6.06
C ASP A 12 18.59 -6.87 7.53
N PHE A 13 17.65 -6.33 8.30
CA PHE A 13 17.84 -5.96 9.70
C PHE A 13 16.56 -6.17 10.52
N LEU A 14 16.67 -5.97 11.83
CA LEU A 14 15.52 -5.99 12.75
C LEU A 14 15.28 -4.58 13.28
N PHE A 15 14.01 -4.19 13.29
CA PHE A 15 13.52 -3.01 13.98
C PHE A 15 12.39 -3.42 14.93
N ASN A 16 12.55 -3.20 16.24
CA ASN A 16 11.61 -3.61 17.28
C ASN A 16 11.16 -5.08 17.17
N GLY A 17 12.07 -5.98 16.74
CA GLY A 17 11.81 -7.40 16.54
C GLY A 17 11.19 -7.78 15.19
N PHE A 18 10.82 -6.81 14.35
CA PHE A 18 10.29 -7.05 13.00
C PHE A 18 11.42 -7.11 11.98
N LYS A 19 11.29 -8.04 11.03
CA LYS A 19 12.22 -8.13 9.89
C LYS A 19 11.98 -6.95 8.95
N CYS A 20 13.05 -6.24 8.63
CA CYS A 20 13.04 -5.09 7.73
C CYS A 20 14.04 -5.29 6.59
N ILE A 21 13.74 -4.66 5.47
CA ILE A 21 14.59 -4.62 4.29
C ILE A 21 14.79 -3.16 3.88
N LEU A 22 16.02 -2.81 3.54
CA LEU A 22 16.35 -1.55 2.88
C LEU A 22 17.19 -1.84 1.64
N VAL A 23 16.70 -1.41 0.48
CA VAL A 23 17.43 -1.45 -0.79
C VAL A 23 17.91 -0.04 -1.10
N SER A 24 19.21 0.09 -1.38
CA SER A 24 19.82 1.37 -1.75
C SER A 24 19.99 1.48 -3.26
N PRO A 25 19.60 2.60 -3.87
CA PRO A 25 19.88 2.86 -5.27
C PRO A 25 21.40 3.05 -5.49
N GLU A 26 21.87 2.86 -6.70
CA GLU A 26 23.27 3.13 -7.04
C GLU A 26 23.61 4.63 -6.95
N HIS A 27 22.67 5.47 -7.37
CA HIS A 27 22.80 6.93 -7.33
C HIS A 27 21.57 7.54 -6.61
N PRO A 28 21.62 7.72 -5.29
CA PRO A 28 20.52 8.31 -4.54
C PRO A 28 20.17 9.72 -5.00
N LEU A 29 18.90 10.02 -5.10
CA LEU A 29 18.43 11.39 -5.32
C LEU A 29 18.67 12.25 -4.06
N PRO A 30 18.85 13.60 -4.23
CA PRO A 30 18.93 14.51 -3.11
C PRO A 30 17.74 14.37 -2.15
N GLY A 31 18.03 14.35 -0.84
CA GLY A 31 17.02 14.18 0.20
C GLY A 31 16.60 12.73 0.44
N ASN A 32 17.29 11.77 -0.20
CA ASN A 32 17.08 10.32 0.01
C ASN A 32 15.60 9.90 -0.03
N PRO A 33 14.84 10.26 -1.09
CA PRO A 33 13.44 9.85 -1.18
C PRO A 33 13.34 8.34 -1.22
N PHE A 34 12.23 7.80 -0.71
CA PHE A 34 12.06 6.35 -0.67
C PHE A 34 10.65 5.89 -1.02
N VAL A 35 10.59 4.65 -1.50
CA VAL A 35 9.39 3.85 -1.66
C VAL A 35 9.26 2.93 -0.47
N TRP A 36 8.07 2.83 0.09
CA TRP A 36 7.74 1.90 1.15
C TRP A 36 6.73 0.87 0.65
N ARG A 37 7.18 -0.35 0.47
CA ARG A 37 6.30 -1.47 0.15
C ARG A 37 5.59 -1.92 1.41
N ALA A 38 4.27 -1.77 1.49
CA ALA A 38 3.51 -2.07 2.70
C ALA A 38 3.34 -3.57 2.94
N GLU A 39 3.20 -4.37 1.86
CA GLU A 39 3.03 -5.82 1.89
C GLU A 39 3.71 -6.48 0.69
N PHE A 40 3.96 -7.79 0.75
CA PHE A 40 4.42 -8.61 -0.37
C PHE A 40 5.69 -8.08 -1.03
N PHE A 41 6.75 -7.85 -0.23
CA PHE A 41 8.05 -7.45 -0.78
C PHE A 41 8.49 -8.40 -1.90
N ASP A 42 9.00 -7.83 -3.00
CA ASP A 42 9.47 -8.52 -4.20
C ASP A 42 8.38 -9.11 -5.12
N ALA A 43 7.12 -9.16 -4.70
CA ALA A 43 6.05 -9.61 -5.58
C ALA A 43 5.69 -8.53 -6.62
N PHE A 44 5.75 -8.88 -7.92
CA PHE A 44 5.42 -7.94 -9.01
C PHE A 44 6.17 -6.60 -8.90
N ALA A 45 7.48 -6.68 -8.72
CA ALA A 45 8.33 -5.56 -8.32
C ALA A 45 8.75 -4.62 -9.47
N GLN A 46 8.05 -4.60 -10.61
CA GLN A 46 8.43 -3.78 -11.77
C GLN A 46 8.53 -2.29 -11.42
N CYS A 47 7.50 -1.75 -10.72
CA CYS A 47 7.49 -0.36 -10.30
C CYS A 47 8.53 -0.09 -9.21
N ASP A 48 8.67 -1.00 -8.23
CA ASP A 48 9.70 -0.88 -7.18
C ASP A 48 11.10 -0.79 -7.79
N LEU A 49 11.40 -1.70 -8.74
CA LEU A 49 12.70 -1.76 -9.41
C LEU A 49 12.98 -0.50 -10.24
N GLU A 50 11.98 0.01 -10.96
CA GLU A 50 12.10 1.24 -11.73
C GLU A 50 12.35 2.44 -10.81
N MET A 51 11.66 2.52 -9.66
CA MET A 51 11.89 3.59 -8.69
C MET A 51 13.30 3.54 -8.09
N VAL A 52 13.82 2.34 -7.79
CA VAL A 52 15.22 2.20 -7.33
C VAL A 52 16.21 2.64 -8.41
N ARG A 53 15.98 2.31 -9.68
CA ARG A 53 16.79 2.81 -10.81
C ARG A 53 16.75 4.33 -10.94
N ARG A 54 15.63 4.96 -10.60
CA ARG A 54 15.46 6.43 -10.57
C ARG A 54 16.07 7.10 -9.34
N GLY A 55 16.70 6.35 -8.44
CA GLY A 55 17.42 6.90 -7.29
C GLY A 55 16.63 6.95 -5.99
N TYR A 56 15.48 6.28 -5.89
CA TYR A 56 14.72 6.11 -4.65
C TYR A 56 15.25 4.92 -3.86
N TYR A 57 15.32 5.04 -2.55
CA TYR A 57 15.45 3.86 -1.68
C TYR A 57 14.16 3.05 -1.71
N LEU A 58 14.24 1.75 -1.44
CA LEU A 58 13.07 0.89 -1.27
C LEU A 58 13.13 0.23 0.10
N THR A 59 12.04 0.31 0.86
CA THR A 59 11.99 -0.30 2.19
C THR A 59 10.74 -1.15 2.39
N TYR A 60 10.86 -2.06 3.36
CA TYR A 60 9.80 -2.95 3.81
C TYR A 60 9.98 -3.26 5.30
N ILE A 61 8.88 -3.34 6.02
CA ILE A 61 8.81 -3.93 7.35
C ILE A 61 7.78 -5.06 7.34
N ASN A 62 8.12 -6.22 7.90
CA ASN A 62 7.20 -7.34 7.94
C ASN A 62 6.17 -7.17 9.06
N LEU A 63 5.04 -6.59 8.71
CA LEU A 63 3.82 -6.51 9.51
C LEU A 63 2.71 -7.35 8.88
N SER A 64 3.07 -8.40 8.15
CA SER A 64 2.11 -9.26 7.44
C SER A 64 1.03 -9.82 8.36
N ASP A 65 -0.14 -10.09 7.79
CA ASP A 65 -1.31 -10.64 8.46
C ASP A 65 -1.87 -9.77 9.61
N LYS A 66 -1.68 -8.43 9.51
CA LYS A 66 -2.25 -7.45 10.45
C LYS A 66 -3.32 -6.56 9.82
N TYR A 67 -3.62 -6.74 8.53
CA TYR A 67 -4.74 -6.12 7.80
C TYR A 67 -4.81 -4.59 7.95
N GLY A 68 -3.67 -3.91 8.17
CA GLY A 68 -3.64 -2.47 8.38
C GLY A 68 -4.50 -1.99 9.56
N CYS A 69 -4.69 -2.82 10.58
CA CYS A 69 -5.40 -2.47 11.81
C CYS A 69 -4.65 -1.36 12.59
N PRO A 70 -5.30 -0.66 13.53
CA PRO A 70 -4.68 0.47 14.25
C PRO A 70 -3.32 0.15 14.85
N TRP A 71 -3.16 -1.04 15.44
CA TRP A 71 -1.87 -1.49 15.96
C TRP A 71 -0.77 -1.55 14.89
N ALA A 72 -1.08 -2.06 13.70
CA ALA A 72 -0.11 -2.13 12.60
C ALA A 72 0.27 -0.72 12.11
N ILE A 73 -0.69 0.19 12.05
CA ILE A 73 -0.46 1.58 11.63
C ILE A 73 0.45 2.32 12.61
N GLU A 74 0.30 2.08 13.92
CA GLU A 74 1.23 2.59 14.94
C GLU A 74 2.66 2.06 14.74
N ARG A 75 2.82 0.76 14.47
CA ARG A 75 4.14 0.15 14.17
C ARG A 75 4.76 0.70 12.91
N MET A 76 3.94 0.97 11.87
CA MET A 76 4.39 1.67 10.67
C MET A 76 4.92 3.08 11.02
N LYS A 77 4.23 3.81 11.90
CA LYS A 77 4.68 5.16 12.30
C LYS A 77 6.02 5.12 13.04
N GLU A 78 6.20 4.18 13.96
CA GLU A 78 7.49 4.00 14.63
C GLU A 78 8.63 3.70 13.65
N TYR A 79 8.35 2.83 12.67
CA TYR A 79 9.33 2.51 11.63
C TYR A 79 9.63 3.72 10.73
N TYR A 80 8.61 4.50 10.37
CA TYR A 80 8.81 5.77 9.64
C TYR A 80 9.74 6.72 10.42
N ASP A 81 9.50 6.91 11.71
CA ASP A 81 10.31 7.79 12.56
C ASP A 81 11.78 7.33 12.62
N TYR A 82 12.00 6.02 12.70
CA TYR A 82 13.33 5.44 12.61
C TYR A 82 13.99 5.70 11.25
N LEU A 83 13.27 5.50 10.14
CA LEU A 83 13.80 5.73 8.80
C LEU A 83 14.18 7.20 8.58
N ALA A 84 13.34 8.12 8.98
CA ALA A 84 13.56 9.55 8.84
C ALA A 84 14.66 10.06 9.79
N GLY A 85 14.60 9.66 11.07
CA GLY A 85 15.49 10.16 12.12
C GLY A 85 16.88 9.50 12.12
N GLU A 86 16.92 8.17 12.08
CA GLU A 86 18.19 7.44 12.26
C GLU A 86 18.81 7.00 10.93
N ARG A 87 18.00 6.74 9.89
CA ARG A 87 18.50 6.31 8.58
C ARG A 87 18.64 7.46 7.59
N GLY A 88 18.14 8.65 7.92
CA GLY A 88 18.28 9.87 7.12
C GLY A 88 17.51 9.80 5.79
N LEU A 89 16.42 9.03 5.71
CA LEU A 89 15.56 8.99 4.55
C LEU A 89 14.61 10.19 4.50
N GLY A 90 14.03 10.46 3.34
CA GLY A 90 13.12 11.60 3.12
C GLY A 90 11.84 11.54 3.97
N LEU A 91 11.19 12.70 4.17
CA LEU A 91 10.03 12.80 5.07
C LEU A 91 8.69 12.44 4.41
N THR A 92 8.64 12.35 3.08
CA THR A 92 7.39 12.12 2.34
C THR A 92 7.53 10.92 1.38
N PRO A 93 7.55 9.68 1.92
CA PRO A 93 7.66 8.47 1.12
C PRO A 93 6.51 8.29 0.13
N LEU A 94 6.79 7.51 -0.90
CA LEU A 94 5.79 6.89 -1.75
C LEU A 94 5.43 5.54 -1.12
N ILE A 95 4.15 5.31 -0.79
CA ILE A 95 3.75 4.05 -0.16
C ILE A 95 2.97 3.19 -1.15
N PHE A 96 3.43 1.95 -1.35
CA PHE A 96 2.88 1.01 -2.32
C PHE A 96 2.08 -0.08 -1.60
N GLY A 97 0.78 -0.14 -1.86
CA GLY A 97 -0.15 -1.09 -1.29
C GLY A 97 -0.77 -2.01 -2.34
N PHE A 98 -0.26 -3.24 -2.43
CA PHE A 98 -0.79 -4.28 -3.33
C PHE A 98 -1.75 -5.15 -2.55
N SER A 99 -2.89 -5.50 -3.15
CA SER A 99 -3.88 -6.37 -2.54
C SER A 99 -4.20 -5.91 -1.11
N ARG A 100 -4.02 -6.77 -0.10
CA ARG A 100 -4.16 -6.46 1.33
C ARG A 100 -3.33 -5.25 1.79
N GLY A 101 -2.22 -4.95 1.13
CA GLY A 101 -1.40 -3.76 1.37
C GLY A 101 -2.16 -2.45 1.18
N GLY A 102 -3.28 -2.46 0.45
CA GLY A 102 -4.18 -1.30 0.32
C GLY A 102 -4.74 -0.81 1.65
N LEU A 103 -5.08 -1.72 2.58
CA LEU A 103 -5.52 -1.37 3.95
C LEU A 103 -4.44 -0.61 4.72
N TYR A 104 -3.19 -1.11 4.69
CA TYR A 104 -2.06 -0.47 5.37
C TYR A 104 -1.79 0.92 4.81
N THR A 105 -1.62 1.00 3.49
CA THR A 105 -1.26 2.24 2.79
C THR A 105 -2.30 3.33 3.00
N THR A 106 -3.57 3.00 2.82
CA THR A 106 -4.65 3.99 2.93
C THR A 106 -4.89 4.40 4.38
N ASN A 107 -4.87 3.46 5.33
CA ASN A 107 -5.02 3.79 6.75
C ASN A 107 -3.84 4.61 7.29
N PHE A 108 -2.61 4.30 6.86
CA PHE A 108 -1.44 5.09 7.24
C PHE A 108 -1.55 6.53 6.71
N ALA A 109 -1.90 6.70 5.43
CA ALA A 109 -2.07 8.03 4.84
C ALA A 109 -3.19 8.85 5.50
N LEU A 110 -4.30 8.19 5.89
CA LEU A 110 -5.41 8.84 6.58
C LEU A 110 -5.12 9.19 8.04
N THR A 111 -4.16 8.49 8.66
CA THR A 111 -3.80 8.70 10.08
C THR A 111 -2.61 9.65 10.23
N TYR A 112 -1.64 9.56 9.33
CA TYR A 112 -0.39 10.35 9.36
C TYR A 112 -0.12 11.02 8.01
N PRO A 113 -0.99 11.94 7.55
CA PRO A 113 -0.91 12.51 6.20
C PRO A 113 0.41 13.25 5.94
N ASP A 114 0.97 13.91 6.94
CA ASP A 114 2.24 14.63 6.81
C ASP A 114 3.45 13.71 6.58
N CYS A 115 3.26 12.40 6.79
CA CYS A 115 4.27 11.37 6.60
C CYS A 115 4.15 10.65 5.24
N VAL A 116 3.37 11.18 4.29
CA VAL A 116 3.10 10.50 3.00
C VAL A 116 3.18 11.50 1.85
N GLY A 117 3.99 11.20 0.84
CA GLY A 117 4.06 11.99 -0.39
C GLY A 117 2.97 11.61 -1.38
N LYS A 118 2.91 10.33 -1.73
CA LYS A 118 1.90 9.75 -2.64
C LYS A 118 1.66 8.30 -2.30
N ILE A 119 0.56 7.75 -2.79
CA ILE A 119 0.28 6.31 -2.66
C ILE A 119 0.06 5.65 -4.01
N TYR A 120 0.52 4.40 -4.13
CA TYR A 120 0.21 3.52 -5.24
C TYR A 120 -0.56 2.30 -4.72
N LEU A 121 -1.77 2.11 -5.22
CA LEU A 121 -2.69 1.04 -4.88
C LEU A 121 -2.83 0.10 -6.08
N ASP A 122 -2.57 -1.20 -5.89
CA ASP A 122 -2.71 -2.20 -6.95
C ASP A 122 -3.65 -3.32 -6.51
N ALA A 123 -4.77 -3.48 -7.21
CA ALA A 123 -5.87 -4.36 -6.85
C ALA A 123 -6.17 -4.32 -5.34
N PRO A 124 -6.33 -3.10 -4.75
CA PRO A 124 -6.25 -2.91 -3.31
C PRO A 124 -7.49 -3.45 -2.59
N VAL A 125 -7.25 -4.13 -1.47
CA VAL A 125 -8.30 -4.34 -0.47
C VAL A 125 -8.53 -3.02 0.26
N LEU A 126 -9.74 -2.50 0.17
CA LEU A 126 -10.19 -1.28 0.84
C LEU A 126 -11.47 -1.50 1.67
N SER A 127 -12.00 -2.74 1.67
CA SER A 127 -13.15 -3.17 2.46
C SER A 127 -12.91 -4.58 2.96
N VAL A 128 -12.83 -4.76 4.28
CA VAL A 128 -12.62 -6.10 4.87
C VAL A 128 -13.83 -7.01 4.67
N LEU A 129 -15.03 -6.47 4.44
CA LEU A 129 -16.21 -7.27 4.09
C LEU A 129 -16.14 -7.82 2.67
N SER A 130 -15.51 -7.10 1.72
CA SER A 130 -15.26 -7.63 0.38
C SER A 130 -14.19 -8.72 0.45
N TRP A 131 -13.00 -8.39 0.95
CA TRP A 131 -11.96 -9.36 1.25
C TRP A 131 -11.28 -9.00 2.59
N PRO A 132 -11.09 -9.95 3.47
CA PRO A 132 -11.28 -11.39 3.36
C PRO A 132 -12.70 -11.88 3.63
N GLY A 133 -13.66 -11.02 3.97
CA GLY A 133 -14.99 -11.39 4.44
C GLY A 133 -15.86 -12.14 3.44
N GLY A 134 -15.66 -11.94 2.11
CA GLY A 134 -16.47 -12.59 1.08
C GLY A 134 -17.97 -12.28 1.18
N LYS A 135 -18.32 -11.07 1.69
CA LYS A 135 -19.71 -10.63 1.87
C LYS A 135 -20.26 -9.89 0.64
N GLY A 136 -19.47 -9.80 -0.42
CA GLY A 136 -19.82 -9.23 -1.71
C GLY A 136 -19.80 -10.28 -2.82
N SER A 137 -19.27 -9.91 -3.99
CA SER A 137 -19.14 -10.78 -5.14
C SER A 137 -17.81 -11.58 -5.16
N GLY A 138 -16.83 -11.18 -4.35
CA GLY A 138 -15.54 -11.86 -4.26
C GLY A 138 -15.61 -13.17 -3.48
N ILE A 139 -14.63 -14.05 -3.74
CA ILE A 139 -14.62 -15.42 -3.20
C ILE A 139 -14.39 -15.49 -1.68
N GLY A 140 -13.86 -14.41 -1.07
CA GLY A 140 -13.54 -14.39 0.35
C GLY A 140 -12.40 -15.35 0.76
N ALA A 141 -12.04 -15.30 2.06
CA ALA A 141 -10.97 -16.12 2.64
C ALA A 141 -11.30 -16.37 4.13
N PRO A 142 -11.94 -17.50 4.47
CA PRO A 142 -12.51 -17.70 5.81
C PRO A 142 -11.48 -17.69 6.94
N ARG A 143 -10.27 -18.19 6.71
CA ARG A 143 -9.19 -18.17 7.70
C ARG A 143 -8.71 -16.73 7.92
N GLU A 144 -8.41 -16.04 6.84
CA GLU A 144 -7.96 -14.65 6.84
C GLU A 144 -9.05 -13.73 7.40
N TRP A 145 -10.33 -14.09 7.26
CA TRP A 145 -11.45 -13.37 7.87
C TRP A 145 -11.39 -13.42 9.40
N GLN A 146 -11.15 -14.59 9.99
CA GLN A 146 -11.02 -14.73 11.44
C GLN A 146 -9.79 -13.96 11.94
N GLU A 147 -8.65 -14.11 11.29
CA GLU A 147 -7.42 -13.36 11.62
C GLU A 147 -7.63 -11.84 11.53
N CYS A 148 -8.39 -11.38 10.54
CA CYS A 148 -8.72 -9.97 10.35
C CYS A 148 -9.57 -9.45 11.52
N LEU A 149 -10.65 -10.16 11.89
CA LEU A 149 -11.51 -9.79 13.01
C LEU A 149 -10.72 -9.70 14.33
N GLU A 150 -9.83 -10.67 14.58
CA GLU A 150 -8.94 -10.68 15.74
C GLU A 150 -8.00 -9.47 15.73
N CYS A 151 -7.39 -9.13 14.59
CA CYS A 151 -6.49 -7.97 14.46
C CYS A 151 -7.20 -6.63 14.75
N PHE A 152 -8.47 -6.51 14.37
CA PHE A 152 -9.28 -5.32 14.66
C PHE A 152 -9.92 -5.36 16.05
N GLY A 153 -9.84 -6.49 16.78
CA GLY A 153 -10.53 -6.68 18.06
C GLY A 153 -12.05 -6.57 17.91
N ARG A 154 -12.59 -7.12 16.84
CA ARG A 154 -14.01 -7.02 16.44
C ARG A 154 -14.60 -8.37 16.17
N THR A 155 -15.93 -8.39 16.19
CA THR A 155 -16.74 -9.52 15.72
C THR A 155 -17.31 -9.20 14.33
N GLU A 156 -17.89 -10.21 13.67
CA GLU A 156 -18.56 -10.02 12.39
C GLU A 156 -19.75 -9.05 12.49
N GLN A 157 -20.39 -8.95 13.66
CA GLN A 157 -21.56 -8.10 13.90
C GLN A 157 -21.17 -6.61 14.03
N ASP A 158 -20.00 -6.30 14.58
CA ASP A 158 -19.59 -4.95 14.92
C ASP A 158 -18.40 -4.40 14.12
N ILE A 159 -17.79 -5.21 13.25
CA ILE A 159 -16.68 -4.75 12.39
C ILE A 159 -17.08 -3.56 11.52
N SER A 160 -18.36 -3.45 11.13
CA SER A 160 -18.86 -2.36 10.29
C SER A 160 -18.77 -0.98 10.94
N ASP A 161 -18.61 -0.91 12.27
CA ASP A 161 -18.44 0.31 13.04
C ASP A 161 -16.96 0.78 13.08
N CYS A 162 -16.04 -0.07 12.60
CA CYS A 162 -14.62 0.23 12.55
C CYS A 162 -14.26 0.92 11.22
N LYS A 163 -14.03 2.23 11.24
CA LYS A 163 -13.72 2.99 10.02
C LYS A 163 -12.41 2.56 9.33
N GLU A 164 -11.44 2.05 10.09
CA GLU A 164 -10.16 1.56 9.60
C GLU A 164 -10.30 0.24 8.81
N ALA A 165 -11.38 -0.49 9.03
CA ALA A 165 -11.73 -1.68 8.25
C ALA A 165 -12.31 -1.33 6.85
N PHE A 166 -12.65 -0.05 6.62
CA PHE A 166 -13.35 0.41 5.41
C PHE A 166 -12.74 1.68 4.80
N PRO A 167 -11.44 1.72 4.46
CA PRO A 167 -10.87 2.87 3.74
C PRO A 167 -11.60 3.18 2.43
N VAL A 168 -12.29 2.21 1.84
CA VAL A 168 -13.14 2.39 0.63
C VAL A 168 -14.15 3.53 0.78
N ARG A 169 -14.64 3.79 1.99
CA ARG A 169 -15.61 4.87 2.31
C ARG A 169 -14.94 6.22 2.54
N ARG A 170 -13.61 6.27 2.57
CA ARG A 170 -12.82 7.45 2.98
C ARG A 170 -12.06 8.10 1.83
N GLY A 171 -12.40 7.78 0.58
CA GLY A 171 -11.76 8.39 -0.59
C GLY A 171 -11.85 9.92 -0.62
N ALA A 172 -13.03 10.48 -0.31
CA ALA A 172 -13.21 11.93 -0.24
C ALA A 172 -12.45 12.59 0.93
N GLU A 173 -12.22 11.88 2.02
CA GLU A 173 -11.38 12.34 3.14
C GLU A 173 -9.91 12.40 2.71
N LEU A 174 -9.41 11.34 2.09
CA LEU A 174 -8.03 11.30 1.60
C LEU A 174 -7.76 12.38 0.54
N ALA A 175 -8.74 12.66 -0.35
CA ALA A 175 -8.59 13.70 -1.37
C ALA A 175 -8.34 15.09 -0.77
N ARG A 176 -8.92 15.40 0.41
CA ARG A 176 -8.73 16.68 1.10
C ARG A 176 -7.35 16.83 1.75
N LEU A 177 -6.60 15.75 1.86
CA LEU A 177 -5.23 15.74 2.39
C LEU A 177 -4.17 16.04 1.31
N ASP A 178 -4.61 16.27 0.06
CA ASP A 178 -3.76 16.57 -1.11
C ASP A 178 -2.66 15.51 -1.38
N ILE A 179 -2.93 14.26 -1.03
CA ILE A 179 -2.05 13.11 -1.31
C ILE A 179 -2.45 12.49 -2.65
N PRO A 180 -1.62 12.57 -3.70
CA PRO A 180 -1.94 11.97 -4.99
C PRO A 180 -1.97 10.44 -4.91
N VAL A 181 -2.88 9.84 -5.68
CA VAL A 181 -3.10 8.40 -5.71
C VAL A 181 -2.85 7.85 -7.11
N ALA A 182 -2.06 6.79 -7.22
CA ALA A 182 -2.06 5.91 -8.39
C ALA A 182 -2.87 4.66 -8.05
N LEU A 183 -3.77 4.24 -8.95
CA LEU A 183 -4.59 3.06 -8.80
C LEU A 183 -4.54 2.20 -10.05
N VAL A 184 -4.13 0.94 -9.88
CA VAL A 184 -4.17 -0.10 -10.91
C VAL A 184 -5.09 -1.21 -10.42
N ALA A 185 -5.93 -1.79 -11.30
CA ALA A 185 -6.79 -2.90 -10.92
C ALA A 185 -7.11 -3.81 -12.10
N GLY A 186 -7.43 -5.06 -11.79
CA GLY A 186 -8.03 -6.01 -12.72
C GLY A 186 -9.54 -5.78 -12.84
N GLY A 187 -10.06 -5.71 -14.08
CA GLY A 187 -11.51 -5.56 -14.32
C GLY A 187 -12.30 -6.85 -14.12
N ALA A 188 -11.61 -8.01 -14.17
CA ALA A 188 -12.17 -9.33 -13.95
C ALA A 188 -11.71 -9.96 -12.61
N ASP A 189 -11.29 -9.13 -11.64
CA ASP A 189 -10.83 -9.59 -10.34
C ASP A 189 -11.99 -10.14 -9.51
N ASP A 190 -11.95 -11.44 -9.22
CA ASP A 190 -12.94 -12.18 -8.42
C ASP A 190 -12.46 -12.41 -6.97
N VAL A 191 -11.23 -12.06 -6.64
CA VAL A 191 -10.67 -12.12 -5.29
C VAL A 191 -10.93 -10.81 -4.55
N VAL A 192 -10.53 -9.68 -5.15
CA VAL A 192 -10.74 -8.32 -4.65
C VAL A 192 -11.48 -7.50 -5.71
N PRO A 193 -12.81 -7.68 -5.86
CA PRO A 193 -13.55 -7.05 -6.93
C PRO A 193 -13.37 -5.53 -6.98
N TYR A 194 -12.97 -5.03 -8.15
CA TYR A 194 -12.74 -3.61 -8.36
C TYR A 194 -13.94 -2.74 -7.97
N ASN A 195 -15.15 -3.20 -8.32
CA ASN A 195 -16.37 -2.46 -8.03
C ASN A 195 -16.71 -2.32 -6.54
N GLU A 196 -16.14 -3.17 -5.69
CA GLU A 196 -16.35 -3.15 -4.24
C GLU A 196 -15.24 -2.40 -3.48
N ASN A 197 -14.11 -2.16 -4.14
CA ASN A 197 -12.91 -1.57 -3.55
C ASN A 197 -12.46 -0.33 -4.33
N GLY A 198 -11.63 -0.53 -5.34
CA GLY A 198 -10.95 0.56 -6.06
C GLY A 198 -11.90 1.54 -6.74
N PHE A 199 -13.03 1.07 -7.31
CA PHE A 199 -13.99 1.94 -8.00
C PHE A 199 -14.69 2.91 -7.04
N ILE A 200 -15.25 2.38 -5.93
CA ILE A 200 -15.96 3.21 -4.93
C ILE A 200 -15.02 4.26 -4.35
N PHE A 201 -13.80 3.84 -4.01
CA PHE A 201 -12.78 4.74 -3.49
C PHE A 201 -12.39 5.83 -4.51
N ALA A 202 -12.07 5.42 -5.76
CA ALA A 202 -11.62 6.34 -6.81
C ALA A 202 -12.72 7.33 -7.22
N ASP A 203 -13.99 6.91 -7.30
CA ASP A 203 -15.13 7.79 -7.59
C ASP A 203 -15.27 8.88 -6.50
N ALA A 204 -15.28 8.49 -5.22
CA ALA A 204 -15.37 9.43 -4.11
C ALA A 204 -14.15 10.36 -4.04
N PHE A 205 -12.94 9.83 -4.29
CA PHE A 205 -11.69 10.57 -4.31
C PHE A 205 -11.68 11.63 -5.44
N THR A 206 -12.07 11.22 -6.66
CA THR A 206 -12.12 12.10 -7.83
C THR A 206 -13.16 13.20 -7.68
N ARG A 207 -14.38 12.86 -7.20
CA ARG A 207 -15.44 13.86 -6.95
C ARG A 207 -15.05 14.89 -5.92
N ALA A 208 -14.19 14.53 -4.98
CA ALA A 208 -13.65 15.47 -3.99
C ALA A 208 -12.45 16.30 -4.49
N GLY A 209 -12.05 16.15 -5.76
CA GLY A 209 -10.97 16.90 -6.40
C GLY A 209 -9.58 16.29 -6.23
N GLY A 210 -9.48 15.05 -5.77
CA GLY A 210 -8.21 14.37 -5.59
C GLY A 210 -7.49 14.09 -6.91
N ARG A 211 -6.15 14.21 -6.91
CA ARG A 211 -5.30 13.93 -8.07
C ARG A 211 -5.02 12.44 -8.17
N ILE A 212 -5.58 11.77 -9.19
CA ILE A 212 -5.49 10.33 -9.35
C ILE A 212 -5.03 9.90 -10.75
N PHE A 213 -4.13 8.90 -10.79
CA PHE A 213 -3.81 8.12 -11.98
C PHE A 213 -4.54 6.79 -11.90
N ILE A 214 -5.27 6.40 -12.93
CA ILE A 214 -6.02 5.13 -12.95
C ILE A 214 -5.66 4.33 -14.19
N ARG A 215 -5.40 3.02 -13.99
CA ARG A 215 -5.28 2.03 -15.05
C ARG A 215 -6.07 0.77 -14.69
N ILE A 216 -7.05 0.45 -15.49
CA ILE A 216 -7.82 -0.80 -15.36
C ILE A 216 -7.37 -1.75 -16.46
N LYS A 217 -7.05 -2.99 -16.09
CA LYS A 217 -6.73 -4.09 -17.00
C LYS A 217 -8.02 -4.90 -17.21
N PRO A 218 -8.79 -4.71 -18.29
CA PRO A 218 -10.21 -5.11 -18.37
C PRO A 218 -10.44 -6.60 -18.16
N THR A 219 -9.57 -7.45 -18.66
CA THR A 219 -9.66 -8.91 -18.61
C THR A 219 -8.78 -9.57 -17.58
N CYS A 220 -8.02 -8.77 -16.81
CA CYS A 220 -7.13 -9.28 -15.78
C CYS A 220 -7.92 -9.59 -14.51
N GLY A 221 -7.63 -10.74 -13.89
CA GLY A 221 -8.10 -11.08 -12.55
C GLY A 221 -7.27 -10.36 -11.47
N HIS A 222 -7.16 -11.00 -10.30
CA HIS A 222 -6.35 -10.47 -9.20
C HIS A 222 -4.86 -10.42 -9.52
N HIS A 223 -4.39 -11.34 -10.33
CA HIS A 223 -3.01 -11.43 -10.80
C HIS A 223 -2.94 -11.40 -12.34
N PRO A 224 -1.82 -10.92 -12.91
CA PRO A 224 -0.67 -10.30 -12.25
C PRO A 224 -0.97 -8.87 -11.77
N HIS A 225 -0.33 -8.46 -10.66
CA HIS A 225 -0.26 -7.06 -10.25
C HIS A 225 0.68 -6.27 -11.17
N SER A 226 0.73 -4.94 -10.96
CA SER A 226 1.56 -3.99 -11.69
C SER A 226 1.12 -3.84 -13.17
N LEU A 227 1.93 -3.15 -13.92
CA LEU A 227 1.81 -2.96 -15.36
C LEU A 227 3.05 -3.56 -16.03
N GLU A 228 2.92 -4.00 -17.29
CA GLU A 228 4.08 -4.44 -18.08
C GLU A 228 5.02 -3.27 -18.34
N ASP A 229 4.49 -2.12 -18.74
CA ASP A 229 5.20 -0.84 -18.81
C ASP A 229 4.76 0.07 -17.67
N VAL A 230 5.68 0.32 -16.74
CA VAL A 230 5.46 1.16 -15.57
C VAL A 230 5.87 2.62 -15.75
N THR A 231 6.29 3.03 -16.95
CA THR A 231 6.87 4.34 -17.21
C THR A 231 5.93 5.47 -16.81
N GLU A 232 4.69 5.47 -17.33
CA GLU A 232 3.70 6.52 -17.01
C GLU A 232 3.32 6.54 -15.52
N LEU A 233 3.22 5.36 -14.91
CA LEU A 233 2.95 5.22 -13.48
C LEU A 233 4.08 5.82 -12.64
N CYS A 234 5.32 5.46 -12.93
CA CYS A 234 6.49 6.00 -12.23
C CYS A 234 6.65 7.50 -12.47
N ASP A 235 6.36 7.99 -13.68
CA ASP A 235 6.35 9.41 -13.99
C ASP A 235 5.32 10.19 -13.17
N PHE A 236 4.12 9.64 -12.98
CA PHE A 236 3.11 10.22 -12.10
C PHE A 236 3.58 10.24 -10.63
N LEU A 237 4.23 9.18 -10.18
CA LEU A 237 4.75 9.07 -8.81
C LEU A 237 5.93 10.01 -8.54
N CYS A 238 6.76 10.33 -9.55
CA CYS A 238 7.93 11.23 -9.40
C CYS A 238 7.60 12.73 -9.51
N ARG A 239 6.46 13.12 -10.07
CA ARG A 239 6.01 14.53 -10.25
C ARG A 239 5.31 15.05 -9.01
#